data_2d305cb401646c8ae811e8bf6c8e3e27
#
_entry.id   2d305cb401646c8ae811e8bf6c8e3e27
#
_cell.length_a   1.000
_cell.length_b   1.000
_cell.length_c   1.000
_cell.angle_alpha   90.00
_cell.angle_beta   90.00
_cell.angle_gamma   90.00
#
_symmetry.space_group_name_H-M   'P 1'
#
loop_
_entity.id
_entity.type
_entity.pdbx_description
1 polymer ?
#
loop_
_entity_poly.entity_id
_entity_poly.type
_entity_poly.pdbx_seq_one_letter_code
_entity_poly.pdbx_strand_id
1 'polypeptide(L)'
;MSQERDEARVGTTKDNKRPWRLIIYAAILAIVFLLGFVPTCMMARRRGIERDTAQAALRTSNLQNSLGNAIVDARAGNYELARQETSDFFTKLGTEMEHDRDSIFNSTQGTKLRSLFDERDKTITLLARNDPYSADQLTKLYNQYREAVVSTPTP
;
A
#
# COMPACT_ATOMS: atom_id res chain seq x y z
N MET A 1 17.14 -87.72 29.27
CA MET A 1 15.99 -87.06 29.87
C MET A 1 16.20 -85.60 29.61
N SER A 2 15.21 -84.98 29.08
CA SER A 2 14.99 -83.52 28.86
C SER A 2 14.86 -83.21 27.40
N GLN A 3 13.63 -83.08 26.98
CA GLN A 3 13.18 -82.66 25.70
C GLN A 3 13.37 -81.15 25.59
N GLU A 4 14.03 -80.77 24.55
CA GLU A 4 14.13 -79.38 24.09
C GLU A 4 13.02 -79.16 23.04
N ARG A 5 12.18 -78.27 23.38
CA ARG A 5 11.01 -77.91 22.56
C ARG A 5 11.40 -76.73 21.70
N ASP A 6 11.74 -76.95 20.42
CA ASP A 6 11.86 -75.97 19.40
C ASP A 6 10.52 -75.34 19.12
N GLU A 7 10.26 -74.13 19.61
CA GLU A 7 9.17 -73.29 19.18
C GLU A 7 9.58 -72.52 17.94
N ALA A 8 9.06 -72.98 16.81
CA ALA A 8 9.16 -72.32 15.53
C ALA A 8 8.53 -70.91 15.63
N ARG A 9 9.33 -69.90 15.56
CA ARG A 9 8.92 -68.50 15.35
C ARG A 9 8.40 -68.38 13.92
N VAL A 10 7.09 -68.48 13.78
CA VAL A 10 6.38 -68.10 12.55
C VAL A 10 6.51 -66.58 12.39
N GLY A 11 7.46 -66.17 11.57
CA GLY A 11 7.57 -64.78 11.14
C GLY A 11 6.40 -64.39 10.23
N THR A 12 5.41 -63.75 10.79
CA THR A 12 4.36 -63.08 10.00
C THR A 12 4.99 -61.92 9.25
N THR A 13 5.38 -62.15 8.01
CA THR A 13 5.64 -61.09 7.03
C THR A 13 4.33 -60.41 6.70
N LYS A 14 3.99 -59.42 7.50
CA LYS A 14 2.86 -58.52 7.28
C LYS A 14 3.09 -57.78 5.95
N ASP A 15 2.28 -58.11 4.98
CA ASP A 15 2.31 -57.61 3.61
C ASP A 15 2.13 -56.09 3.63
N ASN A 16 3.27 -55.36 3.70
CA ASN A 16 3.34 -53.91 3.91
C ASN A 16 3.14 -53.13 2.59
N LYS A 17 2.55 -53.77 1.56
CA LYS A 17 2.32 -53.15 0.25
C LYS A 17 1.10 -52.24 0.19
N ARG A 18 0.14 -52.41 1.10
CA ARG A 18 -1.07 -51.59 1.17
C ARG A 18 -0.81 -50.16 1.71
N PRO A 19 -0.06 -49.99 2.81
CA PRO A 19 0.24 -48.62 3.28
C PRO A 19 1.11 -47.83 2.31
N TRP A 20 2.03 -48.48 1.58
CA TRP A 20 2.87 -47.82 0.58
C TRP A 20 2.07 -47.17 -0.56
N ARG A 21 1.05 -47.87 -1.08
CA ARG A 21 0.17 -47.33 -2.13
C ARG A 21 -0.64 -46.12 -1.63
N LEU A 22 -1.11 -46.16 -0.40
CA LEU A 22 -1.81 -45.03 0.23
C LEU A 22 -0.89 -43.85 0.40
N ILE A 23 0.37 -44.04 0.76
CA ILE A 23 1.38 -42.97 0.87
C ILE A 23 1.65 -42.34 -0.51
N ILE A 24 1.78 -43.14 -1.57
CA ILE A 24 1.97 -42.65 -2.92
C ILE A 24 0.76 -41.81 -3.39
N TYR A 25 -0.48 -42.31 -3.15
CA TYR A 25 -1.68 -41.51 -3.49
C TYR A 25 -1.77 -40.21 -2.68
N ALA A 26 -1.44 -40.25 -1.40
CA ALA A 26 -1.41 -39.08 -0.54
C ALA A 26 -0.33 -38.06 -1.03
N ALA A 27 0.84 -38.55 -1.43
CA ALA A 27 1.91 -37.71 -1.99
C ALA A 27 1.52 -37.07 -3.33
N ILE A 28 0.89 -37.82 -4.23
CA ILE A 28 0.39 -37.30 -5.51
C ILE A 28 -0.69 -36.26 -5.26
N LEU A 29 -1.62 -36.52 -4.35
CA LEU A 29 -2.69 -35.58 -4.01
C LEU A 29 -2.14 -34.29 -3.38
N ALA A 30 -1.12 -34.42 -2.51
CA ALA A 30 -0.42 -33.28 -1.93
C ALA A 30 0.32 -32.43 -3.01
N ILE A 31 0.96 -33.11 -3.98
CA ILE A 31 1.65 -32.43 -5.09
C ILE A 31 0.63 -31.69 -5.97
N VAL A 32 -0.48 -32.33 -6.34
CA VAL A 32 -1.55 -31.69 -7.13
C VAL A 32 -2.17 -30.52 -6.37
N PHE A 33 -2.38 -30.67 -5.06
CA PHE A 33 -2.88 -29.59 -4.21
C PHE A 33 -1.89 -28.41 -4.13
N LEU A 34 -0.61 -28.68 -3.94
CA LEU A 34 0.42 -27.65 -3.91
C LEU A 34 0.57 -26.94 -5.26
N LEU A 35 0.54 -27.67 -6.36
CA LEU A 35 0.62 -27.09 -7.72
C LEU A 35 -0.61 -26.24 -8.06
N GLY A 36 -1.78 -26.56 -7.53
CA GLY A 36 -3.02 -25.78 -7.75
C GLY A 36 -3.17 -24.60 -6.78
N PHE A 37 -2.77 -24.80 -5.52
CA PHE A 37 -3.00 -23.82 -4.45
C PHE A 37 -1.96 -22.70 -4.43
N VAL A 38 -0.68 -23.00 -4.68
CA VAL A 38 0.42 -22.01 -4.65
C VAL A 38 0.23 -20.91 -5.67
N PRO A 39 -0.05 -21.16 -6.97
CA PRO A 39 -0.23 -20.08 -7.95
C PRO A 39 -1.45 -19.21 -7.65
N THR A 40 -2.53 -19.78 -7.11
CA THR A 40 -3.75 -19.02 -6.78
C THR A 40 -3.50 -18.06 -5.62
N CYS A 41 -2.73 -18.47 -4.62
CA CYS A 41 -2.38 -17.62 -3.48
C CYS A 41 -1.42 -16.48 -3.88
N MET A 42 -0.47 -16.74 -4.79
CA MET A 42 0.43 -15.71 -5.32
C MET A 42 -0.29 -14.69 -6.21
N MET A 43 -1.26 -15.14 -7.03
CA MET A 43 -2.08 -14.23 -7.84
C MET A 43 -2.99 -13.34 -6.97
N ALA A 44 -3.57 -13.88 -5.91
CA ALA A 44 -4.39 -13.10 -4.98
C ALA A 44 -3.58 -11.99 -4.30
N ARG A 45 -2.33 -12.29 -3.86
CA ARG A 45 -1.43 -11.30 -3.28
C ARG A 45 -1.00 -10.22 -4.28
N ARG A 46 -0.67 -10.60 -5.53
CA ARG A 46 -0.30 -9.63 -6.57
C ARG A 46 -1.45 -8.67 -6.86
N ARG A 47 -2.67 -9.15 -7.01
CA ARG A 47 -3.86 -8.31 -7.22
C ARG A 47 -4.14 -7.37 -6.05
N GLY A 48 -3.85 -7.79 -4.81
CA GLY A 48 -3.91 -6.92 -3.63
C GLY A 48 -2.91 -5.77 -3.76
N ILE A 49 -1.63 -6.07 -3.98
CA ILE A 49 -0.57 -5.06 -4.12
C ILE A 49 -0.83 -4.11 -5.29
N GLU A 50 -1.29 -4.62 -6.45
CA GLU A 50 -1.63 -3.78 -7.61
C GLU A 50 -2.79 -2.82 -7.32
N ARG A 51 -3.81 -3.26 -6.56
CA ARG A 51 -4.91 -2.40 -6.12
C ARG A 51 -4.43 -1.34 -5.14
N ASP A 52 -3.62 -1.72 -4.16
CA ASP A 52 -3.12 -0.80 -3.13
C ASP A 52 -2.20 0.26 -3.76
N THR A 53 -1.33 -0.13 -4.68
CA THR A 53 -0.48 0.82 -5.43
C THR A 53 -1.29 1.74 -6.33
N ALA A 54 -2.31 1.24 -7.02
CA ALA A 54 -3.19 2.06 -7.85
C ALA A 54 -4.00 3.05 -6.99
N GLN A 55 -4.51 2.62 -5.83
CA GLN A 55 -5.22 3.50 -4.90
C GLN A 55 -4.28 4.56 -4.30
N ALA A 56 -3.05 4.20 -3.94
CA ALA A 56 -2.06 5.15 -3.46
C ALA A 56 -1.72 6.20 -4.53
N ALA A 57 -1.54 5.77 -5.78
CA ALA A 57 -1.32 6.67 -6.91
C ALA A 57 -2.51 7.63 -7.14
N LEU A 58 -3.74 7.14 -7.04
CA LEU A 58 -4.94 7.98 -7.15
C LEU A 58 -5.03 9.00 -6.01
N ARG A 59 -4.76 8.61 -4.76
CA ARG A 59 -4.76 9.53 -3.61
C ARG A 59 -3.70 10.62 -3.77
N THR A 60 -2.48 10.25 -4.18
CA THR A 60 -1.40 11.21 -4.47
C THR A 60 -1.79 12.18 -5.59
N SER A 61 -2.37 11.65 -6.67
CA SER A 61 -2.84 12.46 -7.81
C SER A 61 -3.96 13.42 -7.42
N ASN A 62 -4.89 12.99 -6.57
CA ASN A 62 -5.97 13.84 -6.06
C ASN A 62 -5.44 15.02 -5.23
N LEU A 63 -4.44 14.78 -4.37
CA LEU A 63 -3.77 15.85 -3.62
C LEU A 63 -3.10 16.86 -4.57
N GLN A 64 -2.39 16.35 -5.58
CA GLN A 64 -1.73 17.20 -6.57
C GLN A 64 -2.74 18.02 -7.39
N ASN A 65 -3.86 17.40 -7.77
CA ASN A 65 -4.90 18.08 -8.53
C ASN A 65 -5.60 19.18 -7.73
N SER A 66 -5.87 18.96 -6.42
CA SER A 66 -6.46 20.00 -5.57
C SER A 66 -5.55 21.26 -5.55
N LEU A 67 -4.23 21.12 -5.39
CA LEU A 67 -3.32 22.26 -5.47
C LEU A 67 -3.25 22.88 -6.88
N GLY A 68 -3.26 22.04 -7.92
CA GLY A 68 -3.27 22.50 -9.30
C GLY A 68 -4.50 23.34 -9.63
N ASN A 69 -5.67 22.88 -9.22
CA ASN A 69 -6.93 23.60 -9.37
C ASN A 69 -6.91 24.92 -8.59
N ALA A 70 -6.46 24.89 -7.33
CA ALA A 70 -6.33 26.09 -6.51
C ALA A 70 -5.45 27.17 -7.19
N ILE A 71 -4.34 26.79 -7.85
CA ILE A 71 -3.49 27.71 -8.60
C ILE A 71 -4.25 28.33 -9.78
N VAL A 72 -4.96 27.49 -10.55
CA VAL A 72 -5.74 27.95 -11.72
C VAL A 72 -6.83 28.92 -11.28
N ASP A 73 -7.57 28.58 -10.23
CA ASP A 73 -8.67 29.40 -9.71
C ASP A 73 -8.15 30.74 -9.12
N ALA A 74 -7.05 30.71 -8.36
CA ALA A 74 -6.43 31.94 -7.84
C ALA A 74 -5.97 32.87 -8.97
N ARG A 75 -5.39 32.32 -10.06
CA ARG A 75 -4.99 33.09 -11.23
C ARG A 75 -6.18 33.64 -12.02
N ALA A 76 -7.29 32.94 -12.01
CA ALA A 76 -8.54 33.38 -12.61
C ALA A 76 -9.32 34.42 -11.76
N GLY A 77 -8.84 34.71 -10.53
CA GLY A 77 -9.52 35.58 -9.58
C GLY A 77 -10.61 34.92 -8.77
N ASN A 78 -10.77 33.58 -8.89
CA ASN A 78 -11.74 32.77 -8.15
C ASN A 78 -11.23 32.40 -6.76
N TYR A 79 -10.84 33.41 -5.94
CA TYR A 79 -10.13 33.19 -4.68
C TYR A 79 -10.89 32.31 -3.67
N GLU A 80 -12.21 32.36 -3.65
CA GLU A 80 -13.01 31.55 -2.74
C GLU A 80 -12.92 30.06 -3.12
N LEU A 81 -13.00 29.73 -4.41
CA LEU A 81 -12.84 28.36 -4.89
C LEU A 81 -11.41 27.85 -4.64
N ALA A 82 -10.41 28.67 -4.93
CA ALA A 82 -9.02 28.37 -4.63
C ALA A 82 -8.79 28.11 -3.12
N ARG A 83 -9.48 28.85 -2.25
CA ARG A 83 -9.44 28.69 -0.80
C ARG A 83 -10.05 27.34 -0.37
N GLN A 84 -11.18 26.94 -0.97
CA GLN A 84 -11.82 25.64 -0.71
C GLN A 84 -10.90 24.48 -1.13
N GLU A 85 -10.36 24.51 -2.35
CA GLU A 85 -9.42 23.50 -2.86
C GLU A 85 -8.15 23.39 -1.99
N THR A 86 -7.63 24.53 -1.52
CA THR A 86 -6.47 24.58 -0.64
C THR A 86 -6.81 23.95 0.74
N SER A 87 -7.98 24.26 1.28
CA SER A 87 -8.44 23.68 2.55
C SER A 87 -8.64 22.19 2.44
N ASP A 88 -9.22 21.72 1.35
CA ASP A 88 -9.42 20.30 1.04
C ASP A 88 -8.09 19.57 0.90
N PHE A 89 -7.11 20.18 0.22
CA PHE A 89 -5.76 19.64 0.13
C PHE A 89 -5.16 19.39 1.52
N PHE A 90 -5.16 20.39 2.39
CA PHE A 90 -4.57 20.24 3.73
C PHE A 90 -5.33 19.24 4.60
N THR A 91 -6.66 19.15 4.46
CA THR A 91 -7.48 18.16 5.17
C THR A 91 -7.13 16.74 4.72
N LYS A 92 -7.09 16.51 3.41
CA LYS A 92 -6.73 15.20 2.83
C LYS A 92 -5.28 14.82 3.18
N LEU A 93 -4.35 15.79 3.07
CA LEU A 93 -2.95 15.56 3.45
C LEU A 93 -2.82 15.18 4.92
N GLY A 94 -3.53 15.86 5.82
CA GLY A 94 -3.56 15.54 7.24
C GLY A 94 -4.06 14.12 7.49
N THR A 95 -5.18 13.75 6.88
CA THR A 95 -5.74 12.39 6.96
C THR A 95 -4.75 11.32 6.51
N GLU A 96 -4.06 11.53 5.38
CA GLU A 96 -3.04 10.60 4.89
C GLU A 96 -1.83 10.49 5.83
N MET A 97 -1.48 11.56 6.54
CA MET A 97 -0.35 11.55 7.48
C MET A 97 -0.68 10.98 8.86
N GLU A 98 -1.96 10.91 9.24
CA GLU A 98 -2.42 10.29 10.48
C GLU A 98 -2.47 8.76 10.40
N HIS A 99 -2.54 8.19 9.19
CA HIS A 99 -2.62 6.74 8.95
C HIS A 99 -1.23 6.12 8.88
N ASP A 100 -0.55 5.91 10.01
CA ASP A 100 0.83 5.38 10.10
C ASP A 100 1.07 4.09 9.27
N ARG A 101 0.09 3.18 9.19
CA ARG A 101 0.23 1.89 8.50
C ARG A 101 -0.27 1.88 7.06
N ASP A 102 -1.26 2.73 6.77
CA ASP A 102 -1.92 2.82 5.45
C ASP A 102 -1.59 4.13 4.73
N SER A 103 -0.63 4.90 5.26
CA SER A 103 -0.16 6.13 4.65
C SER A 103 0.45 5.83 3.28
N ILE A 104 0.08 6.65 2.30
CA ILE A 104 0.70 6.64 0.96
C ILE A 104 2.12 7.22 0.97
N PHE A 105 2.53 7.82 2.09
CA PHE A 105 3.83 8.47 2.25
C PHE A 105 4.73 7.70 3.21
N ASN A 106 5.99 7.55 2.86
CA ASN A 106 6.99 7.02 3.78
C ASN A 106 7.41 8.07 4.83
N SER A 107 8.16 7.65 5.85
CA SER A 107 8.56 8.51 6.97
C SER A 107 9.37 9.75 6.53
N THR A 108 10.22 9.61 5.51
CA THR A 108 11.02 10.73 4.96
C THR A 108 10.14 11.75 4.24
N GLN A 109 9.19 11.26 3.42
CA GLN A 109 8.20 12.09 2.77
C GLN A 109 7.31 12.79 3.79
N GLY A 110 6.82 12.06 4.80
CA GLY A 110 6.01 12.60 5.87
C GLY A 110 6.69 13.76 6.61
N THR A 111 7.99 13.66 6.90
CA THR A 111 8.76 14.75 7.52
C THR A 111 8.80 16.00 6.65
N LYS A 112 9.03 15.86 5.34
CA LYS A 112 9.01 16.98 4.38
C LYS A 112 7.61 17.57 4.23
N LEU A 113 6.59 16.74 4.17
CA LEU A 113 5.20 17.18 3.99
C LEU A 113 4.66 17.92 5.23
N ARG A 114 5.17 17.63 6.43
CA ARG A 114 4.81 18.38 7.64
C ARG A 114 5.13 19.86 7.54
N SER A 115 6.25 20.25 6.91
CA SER A 115 6.61 21.64 6.73
C SER A 115 5.64 22.44 5.84
N LEU A 116 4.81 21.75 5.03
CA LEU A 116 3.78 22.41 4.24
C LEU A 116 2.67 23.00 5.11
N PHE A 117 2.40 22.40 6.28
CA PHE A 117 1.38 22.92 7.20
C PHE A 117 1.77 24.27 7.79
N ASP A 118 3.06 24.61 7.87
CA ASP A 118 3.54 25.92 8.32
C ASP A 118 3.14 27.05 7.33
N GLU A 119 2.96 26.70 6.05
CA GLU A 119 2.54 27.65 5.02
C GLU A 119 1.01 27.76 4.88
N ARG A 120 0.24 26.89 5.54
CA ARG A 120 -1.23 26.79 5.42
C ARG A 120 -1.92 28.09 5.73
N ASP A 121 -1.72 28.62 6.93
CA ASP A 121 -2.46 29.78 7.42
C ASP A 121 -2.14 31.03 6.61
N LYS A 122 -0.89 31.17 6.18
CA LYS A 122 -0.47 32.25 5.29
C LYS A 122 -1.20 32.15 3.95
N THR A 123 -1.24 30.97 3.35
CA THR A 123 -1.88 30.74 2.03
C THR A 123 -3.38 31.01 2.11
N ILE A 124 -4.05 30.48 3.11
CA ILE A 124 -5.50 30.70 3.35
C ILE A 124 -5.79 32.18 3.58
N THR A 125 -4.94 32.89 4.32
CA THR A 125 -5.11 34.33 4.60
C THR A 125 -4.98 35.16 3.33
N LEU A 126 -4.01 34.86 2.45
CA LEU A 126 -3.85 35.57 1.16
C LEU A 126 -5.09 35.36 0.28
N LEU A 127 -5.59 34.13 0.17
CA LEU A 127 -6.79 33.80 -0.59
C LEU A 127 -8.03 34.51 -0.01
N ALA A 128 -8.19 34.53 1.31
CA ALA A 128 -9.31 35.23 1.96
C ALA A 128 -9.30 36.76 1.76
N ARG A 129 -8.13 37.33 1.47
CA ARG A 129 -7.97 38.76 1.16
C ARG A 129 -8.06 39.09 -0.33
N ASN A 130 -8.31 38.06 -1.16
CA ASN A 130 -8.28 38.17 -2.63
C ASN A 130 -6.94 38.73 -3.14
N ASP A 131 -5.83 38.36 -2.47
CA ASP A 131 -4.52 38.85 -2.82
C ASP A 131 -3.96 38.12 -4.05
N PRO A 132 -3.62 38.77 -5.15
CA PRO A 132 -3.03 38.14 -6.34
C PRO A 132 -1.78 37.31 -6.06
N TYR A 133 -1.01 37.67 -5.02
CA TYR A 133 0.18 36.93 -4.60
C TYR A 133 -0.12 35.52 -4.12
N SER A 134 -1.39 35.22 -3.81
CA SER A 134 -1.82 33.87 -3.41
C SER A 134 -1.52 32.81 -4.47
N ALA A 135 -1.59 33.14 -5.77
CA ALA A 135 -1.26 32.22 -6.86
C ALA A 135 0.22 31.81 -6.87
N ASP A 136 1.12 32.74 -6.56
CA ASP A 136 2.55 32.45 -6.45
C ASP A 136 2.86 31.63 -5.20
N GLN A 137 2.19 31.93 -4.09
CA GLN A 137 2.30 31.16 -2.85
C GLN A 137 1.81 29.71 -3.07
N LEU A 138 0.68 29.52 -3.75
CA LEU A 138 0.17 28.19 -4.12
C LEU A 138 1.14 27.44 -5.06
N THR A 139 1.75 28.15 -6.02
CA THR A 139 2.74 27.55 -6.91
C THR A 139 3.98 27.08 -6.15
N LYS A 140 4.44 27.86 -5.16
CA LYS A 140 5.51 27.45 -4.24
C LYS A 140 5.13 26.19 -3.47
N LEU A 141 3.94 26.16 -2.88
CA LEU A 141 3.42 25.02 -2.12
C LEU A 141 3.32 23.76 -2.99
N TYR A 142 2.83 23.89 -4.21
CA TYR A 142 2.77 22.80 -5.19
C TYR A 142 4.14 22.20 -5.50
N ASN A 143 5.14 23.06 -5.72
CA ASN A 143 6.51 22.62 -6.01
C ASN A 143 7.13 21.90 -4.81
N GLN A 144 6.93 22.41 -3.59
CA GLN A 144 7.38 21.77 -2.36
C GLN A 144 6.71 20.41 -2.16
N TYR A 145 5.39 20.29 -2.40
CA TYR A 145 4.68 19.03 -2.37
C TYR A 145 5.26 18.02 -3.36
N ARG A 146 5.44 18.43 -4.63
CA ARG A 146 6.03 17.57 -5.65
C ARG A 146 7.43 17.11 -5.28
N GLU A 147 8.28 18.00 -4.79
CA GLU A 147 9.63 17.66 -4.35
C GLU A 147 9.59 16.65 -3.20
N ALA A 148 8.71 16.82 -2.23
CA ALA A 148 8.56 15.88 -1.11
C ALA A 148 8.14 14.49 -1.58
N VAL A 149 7.23 14.40 -2.56
CA VAL A 149 6.70 13.12 -3.07
C VAL A 149 7.65 12.44 -4.05
N VAL A 150 8.29 13.20 -4.96
CA VAL A 150 9.13 12.66 -6.05
C VAL A 150 10.56 12.35 -5.59
N SER A 151 11.07 13.05 -4.58
CA SER A 151 12.48 12.96 -4.13
C SER A 151 12.86 11.65 -3.46
N THR A 152 11.99 10.62 -3.46
CA THR A 152 12.34 9.32 -2.92
C THR A 152 12.54 8.36 -4.08
N PRO A 153 13.79 7.95 -4.39
CA PRO A 153 13.99 6.84 -5.32
C PRO A 153 13.31 5.61 -4.71
N THR A 154 12.40 5.02 -5.46
CA THR A 154 11.86 3.68 -5.16
C THR A 154 13.03 2.71 -5.10
N PRO A 155 13.18 1.90 -4.05
CA PRO A 155 14.23 0.92 -3.92
C PRO A 155 14.13 -0.18 -4.97
#